data_ad1229f5f779f8b6667670e8344bf0c0
#
_entry.id   ad1229f5f779f8b6667670e8344bf0c0
#
_cell.length_a   1.000
_cell.length_b   1.000
_cell.length_c   1.000
_cell.angle_alpha   90.00
_cell.angle_beta   90.00
_cell.angle_gamma   90.00
#
_symmetry.space_group_name_H-M   'P 1'
#
loop_
_entity.id
_entity.type
_entity.pdbx_description
1 polymer ?
#
loop_
_entity_poly.entity_id
_entity_poly.type
_entity_poly.pdbx_seq_one_letter_code
_entity_poly.pdbx_strand_id
1 'polypeptide(L)'
;DDSGDNISFKNPFYCELTAHYWVWKNESLADYVGFMHYRRHLNFAEQQNHPEDNWGVVNYPLINAEYESQFGLSDESISTCVDGYDLLLPKKWSVTSAGSKNNLDHYAKGEFLHIKDYQSALDVVEELYPQYKAAIQQFNNATDGYYTNMFVMRKDMFLDYSEWLFAILSNLEDRISMNNYNAQEKRVIGHIAERLFNIYIIKCQQDKQLKIKELQRTFVTAETFNGKLKPVFDESVPVVISFDNNYALSGGALINSIVLHS
;
A
#
# COMPACT_ATOMS: atom_id res chain seq x y z
N ASP A 1 15.41 5.00 -5.12
CA ASP A 1 16.74 5.43 -4.72
C ASP A 1 17.61 4.18 -4.47
N ASP A 2 18.83 4.17 -4.99
CA ASP A 2 19.79 3.06 -4.85
C ASP A 2 20.88 3.39 -3.80
N SER A 3 20.70 4.49 -3.05
CA SER A 3 21.59 4.86 -1.96
C SER A 3 21.22 4.13 -0.67
N GLY A 4 22.16 4.08 0.28
CA GLY A 4 21.92 3.49 1.59
C GLY A 4 21.59 2.00 1.57
N ASP A 5 20.89 1.51 2.60
CA ASP A 5 20.40 0.14 2.68
C ASP A 5 19.15 0.00 1.80
N ASN A 6 19.25 -0.74 0.71
CA ASN A 6 18.20 -0.84 -0.29
C ASN A 6 18.09 -2.25 -0.89
N ILE A 7 16.93 -2.52 -1.47
CA ILE A 7 16.61 -3.72 -2.25
C ILE A 7 16.12 -3.36 -3.66
N SER A 8 16.60 -2.25 -4.23
CA SER A 8 16.13 -1.71 -5.52
C SER A 8 16.24 -2.71 -6.66
N PHE A 9 17.27 -3.56 -6.66
CA PHE A 9 17.44 -4.64 -7.64
C PHE A 9 16.33 -5.69 -7.63
N LYS A 10 15.55 -5.78 -6.53
CA LYS A 10 14.38 -6.66 -6.39
C LYS A 10 13.09 -6.04 -6.92
N ASN A 11 13.11 -4.81 -7.44
CA ASN A 11 11.90 -4.12 -7.90
C ASN A 11 11.00 -4.93 -8.85
N PRO A 12 11.53 -5.76 -9.80
CA PRO A 12 10.68 -6.60 -10.65
C PRO A 12 9.78 -7.59 -9.89
N PHE A 13 10.14 -7.92 -8.64
CA PHE A 13 9.42 -8.90 -7.80
C PHE A 13 8.68 -8.24 -6.64
N TYR A 14 9.30 -7.22 -6.04
CA TYR A 14 8.84 -6.52 -4.85
C TYR A 14 7.98 -5.29 -5.16
N CYS A 15 8.02 -4.79 -6.41
CA CYS A 15 7.27 -3.61 -6.84
C CYS A 15 7.49 -2.41 -5.88
N GLU A 16 6.39 -1.80 -5.40
CA GLU A 16 6.39 -0.68 -4.46
C GLU A 16 7.05 -0.97 -3.11
N LEU A 17 7.19 -2.23 -2.74
CA LEU A 17 7.83 -2.62 -1.48
C LEU A 17 9.33 -2.26 -1.43
N THR A 18 9.97 -2.05 -2.58
CA THR A 18 11.36 -1.55 -2.61
C THR A 18 11.47 -0.14 -2.04
N ALA A 19 10.48 0.72 -2.33
CA ALA A 19 10.38 2.06 -1.73
C ALA A 19 10.03 1.98 -0.24
N HIS A 20 9.11 1.08 0.14
CA HIS A 20 8.76 0.83 1.53
C HIS A 20 10.01 0.41 2.35
N TYR A 21 10.79 -0.56 1.84
CA TYR A 21 12.03 -1.01 2.47
C TYR A 21 13.02 0.14 2.65
N TRP A 22 13.23 0.93 1.59
CA TRP A 22 14.16 2.05 1.61
C TRP A 22 13.79 3.10 2.66
N VAL A 23 12.53 3.47 2.75
CA VAL A 23 12.03 4.41 3.78
C VAL A 23 12.24 3.84 5.17
N TRP A 24 11.89 2.57 5.39
CA TRP A 24 12.09 1.91 6.69
C TRP A 24 13.55 1.93 7.16
N LYS A 25 14.50 1.76 6.23
CA LYS A 25 15.93 1.63 6.55
C LYS A 25 16.69 2.94 6.62
N ASN A 26 16.27 3.95 5.87
CA ASN A 26 17.13 5.11 5.62
C ASN A 26 16.51 6.44 6.10
N GLU A 27 15.18 6.53 6.24
CA GLU A 27 14.54 7.80 6.55
C GLU A 27 14.43 8.08 8.06
N SER A 28 14.59 9.36 8.41
CA SER A 28 14.22 9.88 9.71
C SER A 28 12.72 10.11 9.74
N LEU A 29 11.99 9.16 10.29
CA LEU A 29 10.54 9.13 10.19
C LEU A 29 9.87 10.20 11.06
N ALA A 30 8.89 10.90 10.47
CA ALA A 30 7.91 11.71 11.17
C ALA A 30 6.93 10.83 11.98
N ASP A 31 5.97 11.46 12.67
CA ASP A 31 4.98 10.76 13.49
C ASP A 31 4.08 9.81 12.71
N TYR A 32 3.86 10.09 11.42
CA TYR A 32 3.11 9.28 10.47
C TYR A 32 3.94 8.97 9.23
N VAL A 33 3.71 7.81 8.64
CA VAL A 33 4.30 7.37 7.38
C VAL A 33 3.20 6.89 6.46
N GLY A 34 3.20 7.38 5.21
CA GLY A 34 2.17 7.03 4.24
C GLY A 34 2.74 6.55 2.91
N PHE A 35 2.04 5.59 2.29
CA PHE A 35 2.32 5.10 0.95
C PHE A 35 1.10 5.23 0.06
N MET A 36 1.31 5.80 -1.12
CA MET A 36 0.33 5.91 -2.19
C MET A 36 0.98 5.55 -3.53
N HIS A 37 0.18 5.33 -4.56
CA HIS A 37 0.68 5.09 -5.90
C HIS A 37 0.68 6.39 -6.73
N TYR A 38 1.48 6.44 -7.78
CA TYR A 38 1.59 7.61 -8.67
C TYR A 38 0.27 8.06 -9.33
N ARG A 39 -0.74 7.20 -9.40
CA ARG A 39 -2.09 7.51 -9.93
C ARG A 39 -3.22 7.19 -8.96
N ARG A 40 -2.91 6.74 -7.75
CA ARG A 40 -3.91 6.41 -6.73
C ARG A 40 -3.55 7.10 -5.44
N HIS A 41 -4.45 7.95 -4.97
CA HIS A 41 -4.26 8.69 -3.74
C HIS A 41 -5.44 8.45 -2.79
N LEU A 42 -5.20 8.61 -1.51
CA LEU A 42 -6.27 8.71 -0.52
C LEU A 42 -6.91 10.10 -0.62
N ASN A 43 -8.21 10.17 -0.43
CA ASN A 43 -8.94 11.42 -0.31
C ASN A 43 -8.85 11.91 1.14
N PHE A 44 -8.04 12.93 1.40
CA PHE A 44 -7.89 13.53 2.74
C PHE A 44 -8.89 14.66 3.01
N ALA A 45 -9.70 15.05 2.01
CA ALA A 45 -10.74 16.04 2.23
C ALA A 45 -11.83 15.51 3.17
N GLU A 46 -12.56 16.42 3.80
CA GLU A 46 -13.70 16.07 4.65
C GLU A 46 -14.80 15.34 3.85
N GLN A 47 -15.00 15.73 2.59
CA GLN A 47 -15.99 15.13 1.71
C GLN A 47 -15.54 13.74 1.21
N GLN A 48 -16.28 12.69 1.61
CA GLN A 48 -15.99 11.28 1.31
C GLN A 48 -17.12 10.59 0.54
N ASN A 49 -17.87 11.32 -0.29
CA ASN A 49 -19.07 10.82 -0.99
C ASN A 49 -19.03 11.07 -2.51
N HIS A 50 -17.84 11.12 -3.10
CA HIS A 50 -17.70 11.15 -4.55
C HIS A 50 -18.19 9.84 -5.18
N PRO A 51 -18.75 9.86 -6.42
CA PRO A 51 -19.12 8.66 -7.14
C PRO A 51 -17.91 7.72 -7.32
N GLU A 52 -18.09 6.45 -6.97
CA GLU A 52 -17.07 5.40 -7.11
C GLU A 52 -17.48 4.44 -8.22
N ASP A 53 -16.50 3.88 -8.91
CA ASP A 53 -16.70 2.78 -9.87
C ASP A 53 -16.87 1.42 -9.14
N ASN A 54 -17.00 0.34 -9.93
CA ASN A 54 -17.17 -1.02 -9.39
C ASN A 54 -15.95 -1.52 -8.58
N TRP A 55 -14.81 -0.82 -8.65
CA TRP A 55 -13.60 -1.12 -7.89
C TRP A 55 -13.49 -0.27 -6.62
N GLY A 56 -14.52 0.55 -6.32
CA GLY A 56 -14.52 1.48 -5.18
C GLY A 56 -13.51 2.60 -5.36
N VAL A 57 -13.38 3.13 -6.58
CA VAL A 57 -12.40 4.16 -6.94
C VAL A 57 -13.09 5.36 -7.54
N VAL A 58 -12.68 6.56 -7.12
CA VAL A 58 -13.08 7.83 -7.71
C VAL A 58 -12.16 8.14 -8.88
N ASN A 59 -12.67 8.01 -10.12
CA ASN A 59 -11.89 8.30 -11.31
C ASN A 59 -11.76 9.80 -11.54
N TYR A 60 -10.55 10.29 -11.83
CA TYR A 60 -10.28 11.70 -12.11
C TYR A 60 -9.35 11.83 -13.32
N PRO A 61 -9.53 12.85 -14.18
CA PRO A 61 -8.81 12.91 -15.45
C PRO A 61 -7.30 13.15 -15.30
N LEU A 62 -6.87 14.05 -14.40
CA LEU A 62 -5.46 14.44 -14.27
C LEU A 62 -5.17 15.08 -12.91
N ILE A 63 -3.90 15.06 -12.48
CA ILE A 63 -3.45 15.78 -11.29
C ILE A 63 -3.24 17.26 -11.65
N ASN A 64 -3.95 18.12 -10.97
CA ASN A 64 -3.85 19.58 -11.07
C ASN A 64 -4.27 20.24 -9.73
N ALA A 65 -4.21 21.56 -9.63
CA ALA A 65 -4.58 22.29 -8.42
C ALA A 65 -6.04 22.06 -7.97
N GLU A 66 -6.96 21.83 -8.92
CA GLU A 66 -8.34 21.48 -8.61
C GLU A 66 -8.43 20.08 -7.96
N TYR A 67 -7.73 19.10 -8.52
CA TYR A 67 -7.62 17.76 -7.93
C TYR A 67 -7.04 17.80 -6.51
N GLU A 68 -5.94 18.51 -6.32
CA GLU A 68 -5.28 18.63 -5.01
C GLU A 68 -6.21 19.27 -3.98
N SER A 69 -6.90 20.34 -4.36
CA SER A 69 -7.89 20.99 -3.51
C SER A 69 -9.11 20.11 -3.22
N GLN A 70 -9.65 19.45 -4.25
CA GLN A 70 -10.85 18.61 -4.12
C GLN A 70 -10.63 17.40 -3.20
N PHE A 71 -9.45 16.79 -3.27
CA PHE A 71 -9.11 15.60 -2.51
C PHE A 71 -8.22 15.86 -1.28
N GLY A 72 -8.05 17.13 -0.91
CA GLY A 72 -7.39 17.51 0.34
C GLY A 72 -5.91 17.11 0.40
N LEU A 73 -5.16 17.29 -0.71
CA LEU A 73 -3.74 16.93 -0.78
C LEU A 73 -2.80 18.06 -0.27
N SER A 74 -3.33 19.02 0.50
CA SER A 74 -2.51 20.00 1.21
C SER A 74 -2.03 19.45 2.56
N ASP A 75 -0.92 19.95 3.05
CA ASP A 75 -0.35 19.60 4.36
C ASP A 75 -1.37 19.79 5.49
N GLU A 76 -2.11 20.91 5.47
CA GLU A 76 -3.14 21.19 6.47
C GLU A 76 -4.26 20.14 6.45
N SER A 77 -4.75 19.78 5.27
CA SER A 77 -5.81 18.76 5.13
C SER A 77 -5.33 17.40 5.57
N ILE A 78 -4.11 17.01 5.18
CA ILE A 78 -3.52 15.73 5.55
C ILE A 78 -3.29 15.68 7.07
N SER A 79 -2.66 16.69 7.65
CA SER A 79 -2.40 16.77 9.09
C SER A 79 -3.69 16.70 9.92
N THR A 80 -4.72 17.44 9.50
CA THR A 80 -6.04 17.38 10.13
C THR A 80 -6.69 15.99 10.00
N CYS A 81 -6.52 15.36 8.83
CA CYS A 81 -7.15 14.08 8.55
C CYS A 81 -6.52 12.92 9.36
N VAL A 82 -5.20 12.95 9.60
CA VAL A 82 -4.48 11.90 10.34
C VAL A 82 -4.60 12.04 11.85
N ASP A 83 -4.90 13.25 12.35
CA ASP A 83 -4.89 13.53 13.78
C ASP A 83 -5.83 12.61 14.56
N GLY A 84 -5.30 12.02 15.61
CA GLY A 84 -6.04 11.15 16.52
C GLY A 84 -6.34 9.74 15.99
N TYR A 85 -5.83 9.37 14.81
CA TYR A 85 -5.95 8.01 14.23
C TYR A 85 -4.62 7.27 14.29
N ASP A 86 -4.69 5.95 14.44
CA ASP A 86 -3.50 5.09 14.35
C ASP A 86 -3.19 4.73 12.90
N LEU A 87 -4.24 4.66 12.05
CA LEU A 87 -4.14 4.14 10.70
C LEU A 87 -5.24 4.72 9.81
N LEU A 88 -4.86 5.23 8.63
CA LEU A 88 -5.77 5.59 7.56
C LEU A 88 -5.60 4.59 6.41
N LEU A 89 -6.73 4.13 5.88
CA LEU A 89 -6.78 3.09 4.84
C LEU A 89 -7.73 3.50 3.73
N PRO A 90 -7.57 3.00 2.50
CA PRO A 90 -8.66 3.06 1.54
C PRO A 90 -9.87 2.30 2.09
N LYS A 91 -11.08 2.65 1.66
CA LYS A 91 -12.26 1.83 1.94
C LYS A 91 -12.01 0.39 1.48
N LYS A 92 -12.51 -0.57 2.25
CA LYS A 92 -12.47 -1.98 1.86
C LYS A 92 -13.21 -2.20 0.54
N TRP A 93 -12.70 -3.12 -0.24
CA TRP A 93 -13.35 -3.59 -1.45
C TRP A 93 -13.76 -5.05 -1.30
N SER A 94 -14.94 -5.40 -1.82
CA SER A 94 -15.46 -6.76 -1.73
C SER A 94 -15.05 -7.60 -2.94
N VAL A 95 -14.42 -8.74 -2.68
CA VAL A 95 -14.02 -9.70 -3.72
C VAL A 95 -15.22 -10.39 -4.39
N THR A 96 -16.41 -10.27 -3.80
CA THR A 96 -17.65 -10.78 -4.42
C THR A 96 -18.01 -9.99 -5.67
N SER A 97 -17.59 -8.72 -5.77
CA SER A 97 -17.72 -7.90 -6.98
C SER A 97 -16.94 -8.47 -8.18
N ALA A 98 -15.89 -9.27 -7.92
CA ALA A 98 -15.14 -10.02 -8.93
C ALA A 98 -15.58 -11.49 -9.05
N GLY A 99 -16.72 -11.88 -8.48
CA GLY A 99 -17.25 -13.25 -8.54
C GLY A 99 -16.52 -14.27 -7.67
N SER A 100 -15.76 -13.81 -6.67
CA SER A 100 -15.06 -14.68 -5.73
C SER A 100 -15.89 -14.91 -4.46
N LYS A 101 -15.71 -16.08 -3.83
CA LYS A 101 -16.46 -16.45 -2.62
C LYS A 101 -15.89 -15.79 -1.36
N ASN A 102 -14.59 -15.64 -1.31
CA ASN A 102 -13.82 -15.08 -0.20
C ASN A 102 -12.42 -14.67 -0.69
N ASN A 103 -11.60 -14.11 0.19
CA ASN A 103 -10.26 -13.63 -0.16
C ASN A 103 -9.31 -14.74 -0.62
N LEU A 104 -9.42 -15.96 -0.07
CA LEU A 104 -8.62 -17.10 -0.52
C LEU A 104 -9.01 -17.51 -1.94
N ASP A 105 -10.31 -17.63 -2.23
CA ASP A 105 -10.83 -17.95 -3.57
C ASP A 105 -10.47 -16.87 -4.58
N HIS A 106 -10.48 -15.59 -4.16
CA HIS A 106 -10.06 -14.48 -5.00
C HIS A 106 -8.57 -14.56 -5.38
N TYR A 107 -7.69 -14.90 -4.45
CA TYR A 107 -6.28 -15.12 -4.78
C TYR A 107 -6.09 -16.29 -5.73
N ALA A 108 -6.77 -17.41 -5.44
CA ALA A 108 -6.65 -18.65 -6.25
C ALA A 108 -7.17 -18.50 -7.70
N LYS A 109 -8.09 -17.54 -7.94
CA LYS A 109 -8.65 -17.23 -9.27
C LYS A 109 -7.87 -16.14 -10.02
N GLY A 110 -6.94 -15.46 -9.39
CA GLY A 110 -6.15 -14.40 -10.03
C GLY A 110 -5.34 -14.95 -11.20
N GLU A 111 -5.46 -14.34 -12.39
CA GLU A 111 -4.87 -14.81 -13.65
C GLU A 111 -3.36 -15.03 -13.57
N PHE A 112 -2.67 -14.16 -12.80
CA PHE A 112 -1.19 -14.19 -12.66
C PHE A 112 -0.75 -14.56 -11.25
N LEU A 113 -1.64 -15.20 -10.46
CA LEU A 113 -1.39 -15.55 -9.08
C LEU A 113 -1.32 -17.05 -8.90
N HIS A 114 -0.37 -17.52 -8.12
CA HIS A 114 -0.19 -18.94 -7.83
C HIS A 114 -0.54 -19.21 -6.37
N ILE A 115 -1.60 -19.96 -6.13
CA ILE A 115 -2.09 -20.26 -4.77
C ILE A 115 -1.02 -20.94 -3.90
N LYS A 116 -0.14 -21.75 -4.50
CA LYS A 116 0.99 -22.38 -3.81
C LYS A 116 1.95 -21.36 -3.18
N ASP A 117 2.18 -20.24 -3.84
CA ASP A 117 3.10 -19.19 -3.34
C ASP A 117 2.46 -18.46 -2.16
N TYR A 118 1.16 -18.19 -2.25
CA TYR A 118 0.42 -17.64 -1.13
C TYR A 118 0.39 -18.61 0.06
N GLN A 119 0.17 -19.91 -0.18
CA GLN A 119 0.24 -20.91 0.88
C GLN A 119 1.62 -20.94 1.53
N SER A 120 2.71 -20.90 0.74
CA SER A 120 4.08 -20.80 1.26
C SER A 120 4.28 -19.57 2.14
N ALA A 121 3.68 -18.44 1.77
CA ALA A 121 3.73 -17.23 2.61
C ALA A 121 2.98 -17.42 3.95
N LEU A 122 1.81 -18.04 3.93
CA LEU A 122 1.05 -18.36 5.14
C LEU A 122 1.81 -19.33 6.05
N ASP A 123 2.47 -20.33 5.47
CA ASP A 123 3.31 -21.28 6.21
C ASP A 123 4.47 -20.56 6.90
N VAL A 124 5.13 -19.60 6.22
CA VAL A 124 6.16 -18.73 6.84
C VAL A 124 5.58 -17.94 7.99
N VAL A 125 4.39 -17.33 7.81
CA VAL A 125 3.74 -16.58 8.90
C VAL A 125 3.45 -17.48 10.09
N GLU A 126 2.89 -18.68 9.88
CA GLU A 126 2.57 -19.61 10.99
C GLU A 126 3.84 -20.12 11.70
N GLU A 127 4.95 -20.32 10.98
CA GLU A 127 6.22 -20.71 11.55
C GLU A 127 6.90 -19.64 12.39
N LEU A 128 6.97 -18.41 11.86
CA LEU A 128 7.64 -17.29 12.55
C LEU A 128 6.74 -16.63 13.61
N TYR A 129 5.43 -16.60 13.34
CA TYR A 129 4.44 -15.85 14.11
C TYR A 129 3.16 -16.66 14.32
N PRO A 130 3.17 -17.79 15.06
CA PRO A 130 2.03 -18.70 15.21
C PRO A 130 0.77 -18.03 15.79
N GLN A 131 0.93 -16.91 16.48
CA GLN A 131 -0.16 -16.09 17.01
C GLN A 131 -1.01 -15.41 15.92
N TYR A 132 -0.59 -15.42 14.64
CA TYR A 132 -1.34 -14.87 13.51
C TYR A 132 -2.34 -15.84 12.90
N LYS A 133 -2.35 -17.11 13.33
CA LYS A 133 -3.21 -18.17 12.75
C LYS A 133 -4.70 -17.78 12.68
N ALA A 134 -5.23 -17.18 13.74
CA ALA A 134 -6.63 -16.72 13.77
C ALA A 134 -6.88 -15.58 12.76
N ALA A 135 -5.92 -14.65 12.62
CA ALA A 135 -6.02 -13.54 11.66
C ALA A 135 -5.95 -14.05 10.21
N ILE A 136 -5.10 -15.03 9.92
CA ILE A 136 -5.04 -15.72 8.61
C ILE A 136 -6.40 -16.33 8.25
N GLN A 137 -6.97 -17.12 9.17
CA GLN A 137 -8.28 -17.75 8.95
C GLN A 137 -9.39 -16.72 8.75
N GLN A 138 -9.39 -15.66 9.56
CA GLN A 138 -10.37 -14.58 9.46
C GLN A 138 -10.27 -13.89 8.10
N PHE A 139 -9.08 -13.48 7.65
CA PHE A 139 -8.89 -12.83 6.36
C PHE A 139 -9.28 -13.73 5.19
N ASN A 140 -8.80 -14.97 5.17
CA ASN A 140 -9.04 -15.90 4.07
C ASN A 140 -10.52 -16.21 3.87
N ASN A 141 -11.32 -16.23 4.94
CA ASN A 141 -12.75 -16.47 4.91
C ASN A 141 -13.60 -15.22 4.71
N ALA A 142 -13.03 -14.03 4.90
CA ALA A 142 -13.74 -12.77 4.68
C ALA A 142 -13.96 -12.51 3.19
N THR A 143 -14.95 -11.65 2.89
CA THR A 143 -15.30 -11.25 1.52
C THR A 143 -14.78 -9.87 1.16
N ASP A 144 -14.15 -9.17 2.08
CA ASP A 144 -13.60 -7.83 1.89
C ASP A 144 -12.16 -7.73 2.36
N GLY A 145 -11.46 -6.69 1.90
CA GLY A 145 -10.10 -6.41 2.28
C GLY A 145 -9.60 -5.08 1.74
N TYR A 146 -8.41 -4.69 2.21
CA TYR A 146 -7.66 -3.54 1.73
C TYR A 146 -6.69 -4.03 0.65
N TYR A 147 -6.90 -3.61 -0.57
CA TYR A 147 -6.06 -3.95 -1.71
C TYR A 147 -5.42 -2.69 -2.24
N THR A 148 -4.15 -2.70 -2.57
CA THR A 148 -3.34 -1.64 -3.18
C THR A 148 -2.08 -1.22 -2.40
N ASN A 149 -1.75 -1.84 -1.26
CA ASN A 149 -0.60 -1.45 -0.42
C ASN A 149 -0.56 0.06 -0.10
N MET A 150 -1.74 0.69 0.07
CA MET A 150 -1.88 2.10 0.41
C MET A 150 -2.31 2.25 1.85
N PHE A 151 -1.62 3.12 2.57
CA PHE A 151 -1.95 3.43 3.96
C PHE A 151 -1.28 4.74 4.39
N VAL A 152 -1.77 5.32 5.49
CA VAL A 152 -1.00 6.23 6.35
C VAL A 152 -1.10 5.68 7.76
N MET A 153 0.02 5.42 8.42
CA MET A 153 0.04 4.86 9.77
C MET A 153 1.04 5.57 10.67
N ARG A 154 0.81 5.48 11.96
CA ARG A 154 1.75 5.99 12.95
C ARG A 154 3.11 5.31 12.80
N LYS A 155 4.16 6.07 13.10
CA LYS A 155 5.56 5.64 12.99
C LYS A 155 5.84 4.31 13.71
N ASP A 156 5.36 4.17 14.95
CA ASP A 156 5.56 2.95 15.74
C ASP A 156 4.95 1.72 15.03
N MET A 157 3.73 1.87 14.52
CA MET A 157 3.04 0.82 13.76
C MET A 157 3.75 0.52 12.44
N PHE A 158 4.27 1.54 11.76
CA PHE A 158 5.02 1.37 10.50
C PHE A 158 6.32 0.57 10.72
N LEU A 159 7.06 0.87 11.80
CA LEU A 159 8.27 0.15 12.14
C LEU A 159 7.99 -1.33 12.44
N ASP A 160 6.98 -1.60 13.28
CA ASP A 160 6.56 -2.97 13.63
C ASP A 160 6.08 -3.75 12.39
N TYR A 161 5.26 -3.10 11.54
CA TYR A 161 4.77 -3.71 10.30
C TYR A 161 5.91 -4.01 9.33
N SER A 162 6.84 -3.08 9.15
CA SER A 162 7.97 -3.25 8.24
C SER A 162 8.87 -4.41 8.67
N GLU A 163 9.23 -4.48 9.97
CA GLU A 163 10.03 -5.58 10.52
C GLU A 163 9.33 -6.93 10.30
N TRP A 164 8.05 -7.01 10.65
CA TRP A 164 7.22 -8.20 10.46
C TRP A 164 7.13 -8.62 8.98
N LEU A 165 6.80 -7.68 8.10
CA LEU A 165 6.61 -7.94 6.67
C LEU A 165 7.89 -8.45 6.02
N PHE A 166 8.99 -7.71 6.18
CA PHE A 166 10.24 -8.06 5.50
C PHE A 166 10.92 -9.30 6.08
N ALA A 167 10.68 -9.65 7.34
CA ALA A 167 11.09 -10.94 7.89
C ALA A 167 10.37 -12.11 7.17
N ILE A 168 9.05 -11.98 6.91
CA ILE A 168 8.29 -12.97 6.16
C ILE A 168 8.75 -13.05 4.71
N LEU A 169 8.85 -11.90 4.04
CA LEU A 169 9.20 -11.87 2.62
C LEU A 169 10.60 -12.42 2.35
N SER A 170 11.55 -12.14 3.22
CA SER A 170 12.91 -12.70 3.12
C SER A 170 12.92 -14.24 3.23
N ASN A 171 12.13 -14.80 4.15
CA ASN A 171 12.00 -16.26 4.29
C ASN A 171 11.19 -16.90 3.15
N LEU A 172 10.28 -16.15 2.54
CA LEU A 172 9.46 -16.61 1.43
C LEU A 172 10.28 -16.75 0.14
N GLU A 173 11.24 -15.87 -0.11
CA GLU A 173 12.09 -15.91 -1.32
C GLU A 173 12.75 -17.28 -1.53
N ASP A 174 13.18 -17.93 -0.44
CA ASP A 174 13.82 -19.24 -0.51
C ASP A 174 12.83 -20.39 -0.77
N ARG A 175 11.53 -20.13 -0.69
CA ARG A 175 10.47 -21.15 -0.82
C ARG A 175 9.71 -21.13 -2.13
N ILE A 176 9.79 -20.00 -2.86
CA ILE A 176 9.11 -19.85 -4.14
C ILE A 176 10.11 -19.84 -5.30
N SER A 177 9.78 -20.54 -6.37
CA SER A 177 10.59 -20.56 -7.59
C SER A 177 9.90 -19.78 -8.69
N MET A 178 10.48 -18.64 -9.07
CA MET A 178 9.95 -17.75 -10.09
C MET A 178 10.61 -17.95 -11.48
N ASN A 179 11.39 -19.02 -11.67
CA ASN A 179 12.20 -19.23 -12.89
C ASN A 179 11.34 -19.28 -14.18
N ASN A 180 10.12 -19.79 -14.09
CA ASN A 180 9.21 -19.95 -15.21
C ASN A 180 8.09 -18.88 -15.24
N TYR A 181 8.18 -17.85 -14.39
CA TYR A 181 7.16 -16.82 -14.30
C TYR A 181 7.36 -15.76 -15.37
N ASN A 182 6.27 -15.36 -16.03
CA ASN A 182 6.25 -14.19 -16.89
C ASN A 182 6.39 -12.87 -16.08
N ALA A 183 6.45 -11.73 -16.74
CA ALA A 183 6.66 -10.44 -16.08
C ALA A 183 5.56 -10.07 -15.07
N GLN A 184 4.30 -10.48 -15.31
CA GLN A 184 3.19 -10.23 -14.38
C GLN A 184 3.21 -11.19 -13.18
N GLU A 185 3.46 -12.46 -13.43
CA GLU A 185 3.57 -13.48 -12.38
C GLU A 185 4.75 -13.19 -11.43
N LYS A 186 5.84 -12.62 -11.94
CA LYS A 186 7.01 -12.22 -11.13
C LYS A 186 6.70 -11.19 -10.05
N ARG A 187 5.60 -10.45 -10.17
CA ARG A 187 5.15 -9.48 -9.16
C ARG A 187 4.50 -10.14 -7.92
N VAL A 188 4.66 -11.46 -7.78
CA VAL A 188 4.06 -12.30 -6.74
C VAL A 188 4.27 -11.75 -5.33
N ILE A 189 5.46 -11.23 -5.01
CA ILE A 189 5.78 -10.69 -3.68
C ILE A 189 4.91 -9.46 -3.36
N GLY A 190 4.73 -8.53 -4.31
CA GLY A 190 3.83 -7.39 -4.16
C GLY A 190 2.38 -7.81 -3.91
N HIS A 191 1.89 -8.79 -4.66
CA HIS A 191 0.53 -9.32 -4.48
C HIS A 191 0.34 -10.07 -3.15
N ILE A 192 1.34 -10.82 -2.69
CA ILE A 192 1.30 -11.48 -1.38
C ILE A 192 1.31 -10.43 -0.26
N ALA A 193 2.13 -9.39 -0.37
CA ALA A 193 2.21 -8.32 0.64
C ALA A 193 0.86 -7.63 0.88
N GLU A 194 0.04 -7.41 -0.15
CA GLU A 194 -1.32 -6.88 0.03
C GLU A 194 -2.19 -7.78 0.93
N ARG A 195 -2.04 -9.10 0.85
CA ARG A 195 -2.78 -10.04 1.69
C ARG A 195 -2.22 -10.08 3.10
N LEU A 196 -0.90 -10.10 3.21
CA LEU A 196 -0.19 -10.04 4.49
C LEU A 196 -0.55 -8.76 5.26
N PHE A 197 -0.67 -7.63 4.58
CA PHE A 197 -1.10 -6.37 5.19
C PHE A 197 -2.46 -6.52 5.91
N ASN A 198 -3.44 -7.12 5.24
CA ASN A 198 -4.75 -7.36 5.87
C ASN A 198 -4.65 -8.28 7.10
N ILE A 199 -3.85 -9.34 7.01
CA ILE A 199 -3.61 -10.27 8.12
C ILE A 199 -2.98 -9.52 9.31
N TYR A 200 -1.99 -8.65 9.04
CA TYR A 200 -1.37 -7.82 10.06
C TYR A 200 -2.39 -6.90 10.75
N ILE A 201 -3.21 -6.20 9.98
CA ILE A 201 -4.24 -5.28 10.52
C ILE A 201 -5.24 -6.04 11.38
N ILE A 202 -5.73 -7.18 10.93
CA ILE A 202 -6.67 -8.03 11.68
C ILE A 202 -6.03 -8.44 13.01
N LYS A 203 -4.77 -8.87 13.00
CA LYS A 203 -4.06 -9.24 14.23
C LYS A 203 -3.94 -8.06 15.19
N CYS A 204 -3.56 -6.89 14.69
CA CYS A 204 -3.50 -5.68 15.50
C CYS A 204 -4.86 -5.34 16.12
N GLN A 205 -5.96 -5.51 15.38
CA GLN A 205 -7.33 -5.29 15.90
C GLN A 205 -7.75 -6.33 16.94
N GLN A 206 -7.24 -7.56 16.85
CA GLN A 206 -7.45 -8.59 17.87
C GLN A 206 -6.72 -8.28 19.17
N ASP A 207 -5.54 -7.67 19.08
CA ASP A 207 -4.68 -7.39 20.24
C ASP A 207 -5.00 -6.07 20.96
N LYS A 208 -5.44 -5.07 20.20
CA LYS A 208 -5.73 -3.72 20.72
C LYS A 208 -6.81 -3.02 19.92
N GLN A 209 -7.46 -2.03 20.55
CA GLN A 209 -8.39 -1.17 19.84
C GLN A 209 -7.61 -0.17 18.97
N LEU A 210 -7.66 -0.34 17.65
CA LEU A 210 -7.10 0.59 16.68
C LEU A 210 -8.13 1.64 16.28
N LYS A 211 -7.70 2.89 16.23
CA LYS A 211 -8.47 3.98 15.64
C LYS A 211 -8.16 4.04 14.14
N ILE A 212 -8.99 3.38 13.35
CA ILE A 212 -8.86 3.32 11.89
C ILE A 212 -9.82 4.31 11.25
N LYS A 213 -9.34 5.05 10.25
CA LYS A 213 -10.15 5.89 9.36
C LYS A 213 -10.10 5.34 7.95
N GLU A 214 -11.25 5.04 7.37
CA GLU A 214 -11.35 4.63 5.98
C GLU A 214 -11.66 5.84 5.10
N LEU A 215 -10.89 5.98 4.01
CA LEU A 215 -10.98 7.09 3.07
C LEU A 215 -11.32 6.58 1.68
N GLN A 216 -12.01 7.40 0.88
CA GLN A 216 -12.09 7.14 -0.55
C GLN A 216 -10.69 7.16 -1.16
N ARG A 217 -10.51 6.38 -2.21
CA ARG A 217 -9.31 6.42 -3.03
C ARG A 217 -9.64 6.94 -4.42
N THR A 218 -8.72 7.67 -5.00
CA THR A 218 -8.83 8.16 -6.37
C THR A 218 -8.01 7.30 -7.33
N PHE A 219 -8.32 7.39 -8.62
CA PHE A 219 -7.50 6.90 -9.71
C PHE A 219 -7.42 7.95 -10.81
N VAL A 220 -6.21 8.40 -11.10
CA VAL A 220 -5.95 9.37 -12.16
C VAL A 220 -5.81 8.63 -13.49
N THR A 221 -6.72 8.93 -14.42
CA THR A 221 -6.84 8.21 -15.70
C THR A 221 -5.82 8.65 -16.75
N ALA A 222 -5.31 9.89 -16.67
CA ALA A 222 -4.27 10.37 -17.59
C ALA A 222 -2.95 9.60 -17.39
N GLU A 223 -2.34 9.19 -18.50
CA GLU A 223 -1.05 8.50 -18.49
C GLU A 223 0.15 9.44 -18.34
N THR A 224 -0.05 10.74 -18.61
CA THR A 224 1.02 11.74 -18.57
C THR A 224 0.65 12.89 -17.64
N PHE A 225 1.61 13.25 -16.80
CA PHE A 225 1.52 14.44 -15.94
C PHE A 225 1.98 15.67 -16.73
N ASN A 226 1.09 16.64 -16.95
CA ASN A 226 1.37 17.88 -17.68
C ASN A 226 1.59 19.12 -16.76
N GLY A 227 1.83 18.91 -15.47
CA GLY A 227 2.03 19.98 -14.51
C GLY A 227 3.50 20.15 -14.08
N LYS A 228 3.89 21.39 -13.74
CA LYS A 228 5.12 21.63 -12.98
C LYS A 228 4.76 21.54 -11.50
N LEU A 229 5.18 20.49 -10.83
CA LEU A 229 5.11 20.43 -9.38
C LEU A 229 6.11 21.42 -8.79
N LYS A 230 5.64 22.27 -7.89
CA LYS A 230 6.53 23.07 -7.05
C LYS A 230 6.84 22.25 -5.81
N PRO A 231 8.13 22.07 -5.44
CA PRO A 231 8.46 21.47 -4.17
C PRO A 231 7.89 22.37 -3.06
N VAL A 232 7.06 21.83 -2.20
CA VAL A 232 6.61 22.48 -0.97
C VAL A 232 7.52 21.94 0.12
N PHE A 233 8.36 22.82 0.66
CA PHE A 233 9.26 22.50 1.76
C PHE A 233 8.72 23.18 2.99
N ASP A 234 8.01 22.48 3.83
CA ASP A 234 7.88 22.75 5.27
C ASP A 234 7.13 21.60 5.97
N GLU A 235 7.54 21.33 7.18
CA GLU A 235 7.07 20.39 8.20
C GLU A 235 5.80 19.61 7.87
N SER A 236 5.93 18.39 7.31
CA SER A 236 4.75 17.62 6.94
C SER A 236 4.97 16.11 6.94
N VAL A 237 3.87 15.39 6.94
CA VAL A 237 3.82 13.93 6.92
C VAL A 237 4.49 13.40 5.63
N PRO A 238 5.58 12.63 5.70
CA PRO A 238 6.18 12.07 4.51
C PRO A 238 5.23 11.06 3.88
N VAL A 239 4.81 11.36 2.65
CA VAL A 239 4.05 10.44 1.81
C VAL A 239 4.97 9.89 0.74
N VAL A 240 5.14 8.57 0.71
CA VAL A 240 5.96 7.89 -0.29
C VAL A 240 5.08 7.39 -1.42
N ILE A 241 5.45 7.74 -2.65
CA ILE A 241 4.78 7.26 -3.86
C ILE A 241 5.68 6.27 -4.56
N SER A 242 5.17 5.07 -4.80
CA SER A 242 5.85 4.04 -5.55
C SER A 242 5.37 4.00 -7.00
N PHE A 243 6.28 3.77 -7.93
CA PHE A 243 6.00 3.63 -9.37
C PHE A 243 6.96 2.61 -9.99
N ASP A 244 6.58 2.04 -11.12
CA ASP A 244 7.45 1.15 -11.87
C ASP A 244 8.39 1.91 -12.82
N ASN A 245 9.35 1.20 -13.43
CA ASN A 245 10.36 1.80 -14.30
C ASN A 245 9.79 2.52 -15.53
N ASN A 246 8.58 2.19 -15.98
CA ASN A 246 7.94 2.84 -17.13
C ASN A 246 7.44 4.24 -16.80
N TYR A 247 7.26 4.53 -15.51
CA TYR A 247 6.71 5.79 -15.00
C TYR A 247 7.70 6.56 -14.12
N ALA A 248 8.97 6.16 -14.10
CA ALA A 248 10.02 6.75 -13.25
C ALA A 248 10.15 8.28 -13.43
N LEU A 249 10.00 8.78 -14.65
CA LEU A 249 10.06 10.23 -14.95
C LEU A 249 8.84 10.98 -14.37
N SER A 250 7.65 10.40 -14.51
CA SER A 250 6.41 10.98 -13.98
C SER A 250 6.35 10.89 -12.46
N GLY A 251 6.82 9.78 -11.89
CA GLY A 251 6.90 9.56 -10.45
C GLY A 251 7.96 10.43 -9.76
N GLY A 252 9.12 10.65 -10.40
CA GLY A 252 10.15 11.54 -9.87
C GLY A 252 9.68 13.00 -9.73
N ALA A 253 8.80 13.47 -10.62
CA ALA A 253 8.18 14.78 -10.49
C ALA A 253 7.21 14.85 -9.30
N LEU A 254 6.51 13.76 -9.00
CA LEU A 254 5.54 13.69 -7.89
C LEU A 254 6.25 13.54 -6.52
N ILE A 255 7.33 12.76 -6.44
CA ILE A 255 8.14 12.62 -5.21
C ILE A 255 8.70 13.96 -4.75
N ASN A 256 9.15 14.82 -5.68
CA ASN A 256 9.62 16.16 -5.34
C ASN A 256 8.53 17.07 -4.77
N SER A 257 7.25 16.71 -4.93
CA SER A 257 6.13 17.49 -4.38
C SER A 257 5.59 16.96 -3.06
N ILE A 258 5.97 15.74 -2.68
CA ILE A 258 5.41 15.01 -1.54
C ILE A 258 6.48 14.62 -0.50
N VAL A 259 7.78 14.75 -0.80
CA VAL A 259 8.82 14.68 0.24
C VAL A 259 8.74 15.95 1.06
N LEU A 260 7.97 15.86 2.09
CA LEU A 260 7.67 16.93 3.01
C LEU A 260 8.53 16.71 4.24
N HIS A 261 9.43 17.63 4.49
CA HIS A 261 10.38 17.55 5.59
C HIS A 261 9.71 17.87 6.92
N SER A 262 9.96 17.02 7.91
CA SER A 262 9.82 17.35 9.34
C SER A 262 10.99 18.18 9.81
#